data_d0a1398a27d4ffeef87f2fca813cea45
#
_entry.id   d0a1398a27d4ffeef87f2fca813cea45
#
_cell.length_a   1.000
_cell.length_b   1.000
_cell.length_c   1.000
_cell.angle_alpha   90.00
_cell.angle_beta   90.00
_cell.angle_gamma   90.00
#
_symmetry.space_group_name_H-M   'P 1'
#
loop_
_entity.id
_entity.type
_entity.pdbx_description
1 polymer ?
#
loop_
_entity_poly.entity_id
_entity_poly.type
_entity_poly.pdbx_seq_one_letter_code
_entity_poly.pdbx_strand_id
1 'polypeptide(L)'
;SNTATPIYYGRFRNAVINGQIPVCREISMEMNRIDSLIKNPGIYYDPDAINGFIRYCENELTLTDGSDLVLLDSFKLWAEQIFGWYYFVERSVFVPSSPNGADGHYEKRYIKKRLTNKQYLIVARGAAKSMYASCIQSYFHNVDTTTTHQVVTAPTMKQSDETMSPYRTAITRASGPLFKF
;
A
#
# COMPACT_ATOMS: atom_id res chain seq x y z
N SER A 1 12.14 20.43 3.86
CA SER A 1 11.62 19.45 4.84
C SER A 1 10.17 19.15 4.47
N ASN A 2 9.91 17.92 4.08
CA ASN A 2 8.54 17.51 3.76
C ASN A 2 7.86 17.11 5.09
N THR A 3 7.21 18.08 5.72
CA THR A 3 6.52 17.93 7.01
C THR A 3 5.04 17.57 6.84
N ALA A 4 4.67 16.92 5.74
CA ALA A 4 3.29 16.48 5.54
C ALA A 4 2.94 15.42 6.61
N THR A 5 2.00 15.75 7.45
CA THR A 5 1.47 14.80 8.44
C THR A 5 0.64 13.75 7.71
N PRO A 6 0.87 12.45 7.98
CA PRO A 6 0.05 11.38 7.42
C PRO A 6 -1.42 11.57 7.75
N ILE A 7 -2.29 11.38 6.78
CA ILE A 7 -3.72 11.75 6.89
C ILE A 7 -4.44 10.82 7.86
N TYR A 8 -4.35 9.52 7.62
CA TYR A 8 -5.11 8.52 8.39
C TYR A 8 -4.46 8.24 9.74
N TYR A 9 -3.14 8.21 9.78
CA TYR A 9 -2.40 8.15 11.05
C TYR A 9 -2.67 9.37 11.92
N GLY A 10 -2.70 10.57 11.37
CA GLY A 10 -2.99 11.79 12.12
C GLY A 10 -4.38 11.75 12.76
N ARG A 11 -5.40 11.30 12.03
CA ARG A 11 -6.76 11.10 12.56
C ARG A 11 -6.78 10.07 13.69
N PHE A 12 -6.19 8.91 13.46
CA PHE A 12 -6.09 7.83 14.44
C PHE A 12 -5.35 8.29 15.71
N ARG A 13 -4.19 8.91 15.54
CA ARG A 13 -3.38 9.44 16.63
C ARG A 13 -4.15 10.44 17.49
N ASN A 14 -4.88 11.36 16.88
CA ASN A 14 -5.71 12.32 17.60
C ASN A 14 -6.84 11.65 18.39
N ALA A 15 -7.50 10.65 17.80
CA ALA A 15 -8.54 9.89 18.50
C ALA A 15 -8.00 9.12 19.72
N VAL A 16 -6.79 8.58 19.62
CA VAL A 16 -6.11 7.92 20.75
C VAL A 16 -5.75 8.92 21.85
N ILE A 17 -5.14 10.06 21.50
CA ILE A 17 -4.75 11.11 22.46
C ILE A 17 -5.97 11.68 23.19
N ASN A 18 -7.08 11.83 22.49
CA ASN A 18 -8.34 12.33 23.06
C ASN A 18 -9.12 11.25 23.85
N GLY A 19 -8.55 10.05 24.00
CA GLY A 19 -9.18 8.95 24.75
C GLY A 19 -10.39 8.31 24.05
N GLN A 20 -10.61 8.58 22.76
CA GLN A 20 -11.73 8.03 21.99
C GLN A 20 -11.49 6.59 21.56
N ILE A 21 -10.22 6.20 21.38
CA ILE A 21 -9.80 4.85 20.99
C ILE A 21 -8.80 4.34 22.00
N PRO A 22 -9.13 3.29 22.75
CA PRO A 22 -8.15 2.60 23.61
C PRO A 22 -7.17 1.81 22.75
N VAL A 23 -5.90 1.82 23.10
CA VAL A 23 -4.86 1.09 22.38
C VAL A 23 -4.04 0.21 23.31
N CYS A 24 -3.59 -0.95 22.81
CA CYS A 24 -2.66 -1.80 23.52
C CYS A 24 -1.21 -1.26 23.41
N ARG A 25 -0.30 -1.86 24.17
CA ARG A 25 1.11 -1.47 24.20
C ARG A 25 1.76 -1.52 22.81
N GLU A 26 1.47 -2.55 22.04
CA GLU A 26 2.04 -2.78 20.71
C GLU A 26 1.63 -1.67 19.74
N ILE A 27 0.38 -1.25 19.79
CA ILE A 27 -0.09 -0.10 18.98
C ILE A 27 0.59 1.19 19.42
N SER A 28 0.78 1.40 20.73
CA SER A 28 1.52 2.57 21.23
C SER A 28 2.98 2.58 20.76
N MET A 29 3.63 1.41 20.71
CA MET A 29 4.98 1.27 20.17
C MET A 29 5.04 1.61 18.67
N GLU A 30 4.06 1.15 17.90
CA GLU A 30 3.97 1.46 16.48
C GLU A 30 3.70 2.96 16.24
N MET A 31 2.85 3.60 17.04
CA MET A 31 2.65 5.05 17.00
C MET A 31 3.96 5.81 17.23
N ASN A 32 4.76 5.42 18.22
CA ASN A 32 6.06 6.03 18.48
C ASN A 32 7.02 5.83 17.30
N ARG A 33 6.98 4.66 16.64
CA ARG A 33 7.77 4.41 15.43
C ARG A 33 7.38 5.36 14.30
N ILE A 34 6.08 5.54 14.05
CA ILE A 34 5.58 6.44 13.00
C ILE A 34 5.92 7.89 13.32
N ASP A 35 5.76 8.32 14.58
CA ASP A 35 6.15 9.66 15.04
C ASP A 35 7.66 9.93 14.81
N SER A 36 8.49 8.89 14.92
CA SER A 36 9.93 8.97 14.61
C SER A 36 10.20 9.08 13.10
N LEU A 37 9.41 8.41 12.25
CA LEU A 37 9.51 8.53 10.79
C LEU A 37 9.19 9.97 10.33
N ILE A 38 8.14 10.58 10.90
CA ILE A 38 7.75 11.97 10.58
C ILE A 38 8.90 12.96 10.85
N LYS A 39 9.70 12.69 11.88
CA LYS A 39 10.82 13.54 12.27
C LYS A 39 12.12 13.25 11.49
N ASN A 40 12.18 12.17 10.74
CA ASN A 40 13.38 11.76 10.01
C ASN A 40 13.51 12.54 8.68
N PRO A 41 14.57 13.35 8.51
CA PRO A 41 14.73 14.17 7.30
C PRO A 41 14.99 13.35 6.02
N GLY A 42 15.39 12.08 6.14
CA GLY A 42 15.62 11.18 5.00
C GLY A 42 14.39 10.38 4.58
N ILE A 43 13.28 10.50 5.32
CA ILE A 43 12.01 9.82 5.03
C ILE A 43 10.97 10.85 4.59
N TYR A 44 10.22 10.51 3.58
CA TYR A 44 9.22 11.37 2.96
C TYR A 44 7.85 10.70 3.00
N TYR A 45 6.82 11.51 3.15
CA TYR A 45 5.44 11.06 3.05
C TYR A 45 4.82 11.51 1.72
N ASP A 46 4.14 10.60 1.04
CA ASP A 46 3.49 10.81 -0.25
C ASP A 46 1.97 10.58 -0.12
N PRO A 47 1.18 11.65 0.06
CA PRO A 47 -0.27 11.54 0.14
C PRO A 47 -0.91 11.08 -1.17
N ASP A 48 -0.30 11.34 -2.32
CA ASP A 48 -0.85 10.95 -3.61
C ASP A 48 -0.77 9.45 -3.82
N ALA A 49 0.27 8.80 -3.32
CA ALA A 49 0.41 7.36 -3.40
C ALA A 49 -0.71 6.63 -2.63
N ILE A 50 -1.03 7.07 -1.40
CA ILE A 50 -2.13 6.47 -0.63
C ILE A 50 -3.49 6.84 -1.22
N ASN A 51 -3.70 8.07 -1.66
CA ASN A 51 -4.93 8.49 -2.32
C ASN A 51 -5.15 7.74 -3.65
N GLY A 52 -4.08 7.44 -4.38
CA GLY A 52 -4.10 6.61 -5.58
C GLY A 52 -4.61 5.20 -5.29
N PHE A 53 -4.08 4.56 -4.24
CA PHE A 53 -4.55 3.25 -3.78
C PHE A 53 -6.03 3.26 -3.40
N ILE A 54 -6.47 4.25 -2.61
CA ILE A 54 -7.86 4.35 -2.16
C ILE A 54 -8.80 4.54 -3.35
N ARG A 55 -8.49 5.48 -4.25
CA ARG A 55 -9.29 5.71 -5.47
C ARG A 55 -9.38 4.47 -6.35
N TYR A 56 -8.27 3.76 -6.52
CA TYR A 56 -8.29 2.50 -7.25
C TYR A 56 -9.26 1.50 -6.62
N CYS A 57 -9.15 1.27 -5.32
CA CYS A 57 -10.01 0.30 -4.63
C CYS A 57 -11.49 0.70 -4.69
N GLU A 58 -11.80 1.96 -4.42
CA GLU A 58 -13.20 2.42 -4.32
C GLU A 58 -13.86 2.65 -5.69
N ASN A 59 -13.09 2.85 -6.77
CA ASN A 59 -13.64 3.08 -8.11
C ASN A 59 -13.58 1.85 -9.02
N GLU A 60 -12.59 0.96 -8.83
CA GLU A 60 -12.36 -0.16 -9.76
C GLU A 60 -12.77 -1.52 -9.18
N LEU A 61 -12.89 -1.62 -7.84
CA LEU A 61 -13.23 -2.89 -7.19
C LEU A 61 -14.67 -2.87 -6.65
N THR A 62 -15.29 -4.04 -6.63
CA THR A 62 -16.62 -4.25 -6.03
C THR A 62 -16.56 -5.36 -4.98
N LEU A 63 -17.49 -5.36 -4.05
CA LEU A 63 -17.69 -6.46 -3.13
C LEU A 63 -18.23 -7.71 -3.83
N THR A 64 -18.19 -8.84 -3.15
CA THR A 64 -18.64 -10.13 -3.71
C THR A 64 -20.12 -10.16 -4.07
N ASP A 65 -20.94 -9.32 -3.46
CA ASP A 65 -22.35 -9.13 -3.76
C ASP A 65 -22.61 -8.13 -4.90
N GLY A 66 -21.57 -7.49 -5.41
CA GLY A 66 -21.64 -6.50 -6.49
C GLY A 66 -21.84 -5.07 -6.01
N SER A 67 -21.91 -4.83 -4.69
CA SER A 67 -21.98 -3.47 -4.14
C SER A 67 -20.62 -2.77 -4.21
N ASP A 68 -20.65 -1.44 -4.11
CA ASP A 68 -19.45 -0.61 -4.12
C ASP A 68 -18.55 -0.92 -2.93
N LEU A 69 -17.25 -1.00 -3.18
CA LEU A 69 -16.25 -1.15 -2.14
C LEU A 69 -15.94 0.23 -1.53
N VAL A 70 -16.22 0.39 -0.25
CA VAL A 70 -15.79 1.54 0.54
C VAL A 70 -14.78 1.07 1.57
N LEU A 71 -13.56 1.58 1.50
CA LEU A 71 -12.48 1.19 2.42
C LEU A 71 -12.74 1.75 3.82
N LEU A 72 -12.66 0.87 4.81
CA LEU A 72 -12.69 1.27 6.22
C LEU A 72 -11.48 2.14 6.57
N ASP A 73 -11.64 3.04 7.53
CA ASP A 73 -10.54 3.91 8.00
C ASP A 73 -9.33 3.09 8.51
N SER A 74 -9.57 1.94 9.11
CA SER A 74 -8.51 1.01 9.49
C SER A 74 -7.72 0.50 8.28
N PHE A 75 -8.38 0.19 7.17
CA PHE A 75 -7.71 -0.23 5.93
C PHE A 75 -6.90 0.91 5.32
N LYS A 76 -7.45 2.11 5.32
CA LYS A 76 -6.76 3.32 4.86
C LYS A 76 -5.52 3.59 5.70
N LEU A 77 -5.61 3.45 7.03
CA LEU A 77 -4.48 3.55 7.95
C LEU A 77 -3.40 2.50 7.68
N TRP A 78 -3.80 1.23 7.48
CA TRP A 78 -2.84 0.16 7.21
C TRP A 78 -2.17 0.31 5.83
N ALA A 79 -2.93 0.71 4.82
CA ALA A 79 -2.41 0.99 3.49
C ALA A 79 -1.48 2.21 3.48
N GLU A 80 -1.75 3.22 4.28
CA GLU A 80 -0.88 4.39 4.45
C GLU A 80 0.52 3.99 4.91
N GLN A 81 0.64 2.95 5.76
CA GLN A 81 1.94 2.44 6.19
C GLN A 81 2.69 1.71 5.07
N ILE A 82 2.00 1.20 4.05
CA ILE A 82 2.63 0.56 2.89
C ILE A 82 3.00 1.59 1.83
N PHE A 83 2.05 2.44 1.44
CA PHE A 83 2.16 3.29 0.25
C PHE A 83 2.64 4.70 0.55
N GLY A 84 2.40 5.21 1.76
CA GLY A 84 2.64 6.61 2.10
C GLY A 84 4.11 6.95 2.38
N TRP A 85 4.98 5.97 2.67
CA TRP A 85 6.34 6.24 3.12
C TRP A 85 7.39 5.82 2.12
N TYR A 86 8.37 6.70 1.85
CA TYR A 86 9.44 6.43 0.91
C TYR A 86 10.73 7.16 1.28
N TYR A 87 11.81 6.75 0.64
CA TYR A 87 13.13 7.36 0.70
C TYR A 87 13.78 7.35 -0.68
N PHE A 88 14.82 8.15 -0.86
CA PHE A 88 15.59 8.17 -2.10
C PHE A 88 16.91 7.45 -1.94
N VAL A 89 17.29 6.68 -2.95
CA VAL A 89 18.58 6.02 -3.06
C VAL A 89 19.30 6.55 -4.29
N GLU A 90 20.53 7.03 -4.10
CA GLU A 90 21.41 7.37 -5.22
C GLU A 90 21.85 6.07 -5.91
N ARG A 91 21.69 6.00 -7.21
CA ARG A 91 22.20 4.92 -8.06
C ARG A 91 22.84 5.47 -9.30
N SER A 92 23.95 4.85 -9.70
CA SER A 92 24.54 5.04 -11.01
C SER A 92 23.72 4.24 -12.03
N VAL A 93 23.14 4.93 -13.00
CA VAL A 93 22.36 4.34 -14.10
C VAL A 93 23.13 4.55 -15.39
N PHE A 94 23.34 3.47 -16.13
CA PHE A 94 23.94 3.57 -17.47
C PHE A 94 22.94 4.20 -18.43
N VAL A 95 23.35 5.26 -19.11
CA VAL A 95 22.58 5.96 -20.14
C VAL A 95 23.27 5.73 -21.48
N PRO A 96 22.67 4.93 -22.37
CA PRO A 96 23.26 4.68 -23.68
C PRO A 96 23.22 5.96 -24.54
N SER A 97 24.30 6.19 -25.29
CA SER A 97 24.40 7.34 -26.21
C SER A 97 23.52 7.18 -27.46
N SER A 98 23.08 5.97 -27.77
CA SER A 98 22.13 5.67 -28.84
C SER A 98 21.24 4.48 -28.45
N PRO A 99 20.04 4.30 -29.03
CA PRO A 99 19.11 3.22 -28.68
C PRO A 99 19.68 1.80 -28.80
N ASN A 100 20.69 1.61 -29.65
CA ASN A 100 21.34 0.31 -29.93
C ASN A 100 22.82 0.32 -29.55
N GLY A 101 23.32 1.33 -28.85
CA GLY A 101 24.74 1.53 -28.59
C GLY A 101 25.23 0.84 -27.32
N ALA A 102 26.39 0.19 -27.41
CA ALA A 102 27.15 -0.24 -26.24
C ALA A 102 27.86 0.94 -25.55
N ASP A 103 27.96 2.09 -26.25
CA ASP A 103 28.58 3.30 -25.73
C ASP A 103 27.57 4.13 -24.96
N GLY A 104 27.96 4.62 -23.80
CA GLY A 104 27.14 5.43 -22.92
C GLY A 104 27.94 5.96 -21.73
N HIS A 105 27.28 6.65 -20.86
CA HIS A 105 27.88 7.16 -19.63
C HIS A 105 27.02 6.81 -18.41
N TYR A 106 27.61 6.87 -17.22
CA TYR A 106 26.89 6.65 -15.97
C TYR A 106 26.43 7.98 -15.40
N GLU A 107 25.12 8.08 -15.12
CA GLU A 107 24.55 9.21 -14.41
C GLU A 107 24.12 8.80 -13.00
N LYS A 108 24.32 9.70 -12.04
CA LYS A 108 23.75 9.54 -10.70
C LYS A 108 22.28 9.93 -10.73
N ARG A 109 21.42 9.00 -10.38
CA ARG A 109 19.97 9.24 -10.26
C ARG A 109 19.47 8.88 -8.88
N TYR A 110 18.56 9.69 -8.38
CA TYR A 110 17.84 9.40 -7.13
C TYR A 110 16.58 8.60 -7.45
N ILE A 111 16.57 7.36 -6.99
CA ILE A 111 15.44 6.45 -7.20
C ILE A 111 14.58 6.44 -5.95
N LYS A 112 13.30 6.76 -6.12
CA LYS A 112 12.28 6.68 -5.06
C LYS A 112 12.05 5.22 -4.70
N LYS A 113 12.18 4.90 -3.41
CA LYS A 113 11.93 3.57 -2.88
C LYS A 113 10.92 3.61 -1.76
N ARG A 114 9.97 2.69 -1.80
CA ARG A 114 9.01 2.49 -0.71
C ARG A 114 9.74 2.03 0.54
N LEU A 115 9.42 2.63 1.69
CA LEU A 115 10.06 2.31 2.97
C LEU A 115 9.60 0.95 3.48
N THR A 116 8.29 0.68 3.42
CA THR A 116 7.71 -0.57 3.92
C THR A 116 7.74 -1.63 2.83
N ASN A 117 8.47 -2.71 3.06
CA ASN A 117 8.54 -3.89 2.21
C ASN A 117 7.93 -5.15 2.85
N LYS A 118 7.54 -5.07 4.12
CA LYS A 118 6.87 -6.13 4.86
C LYS A 118 5.82 -5.52 5.78
N GLN A 119 4.64 -6.11 5.81
CA GLN A 119 3.59 -5.76 6.75
C GLN A 119 3.07 -7.04 7.44
N TYR A 120 3.02 -7.00 8.75
CA TYR A 120 2.39 -8.03 9.58
C TYR A 120 1.08 -7.48 10.14
N LEU A 121 -0.02 -8.13 9.83
CA LEU A 121 -1.35 -7.72 10.25
C LEU A 121 -1.96 -8.77 11.18
N ILE A 122 -2.02 -8.44 12.47
CA ILE A 122 -2.61 -9.30 13.50
C ILE A 122 -3.90 -8.63 13.98
N VAL A 123 -5.02 -9.13 13.51
CA VAL A 123 -6.35 -8.61 13.82
C VAL A 123 -7.34 -9.75 14.06
N ALA A 124 -8.43 -9.46 14.72
CA ALA A 124 -9.46 -10.44 15.08
C ALA A 124 -10.05 -11.14 13.84
N ARG A 125 -10.65 -12.31 14.05
CA ARG A 125 -11.46 -12.97 13.03
C ARG A 125 -12.64 -12.08 12.64
N GLY A 126 -12.99 -12.04 11.37
CA GLY A 126 -14.07 -11.18 10.87
C GLY A 126 -13.66 -9.73 10.56
N ALA A 127 -12.41 -9.32 10.81
CA ALA A 127 -11.91 -7.98 10.48
C ALA A 127 -11.58 -7.77 8.98
N ALA A 128 -12.23 -8.50 8.08
CA ALA A 128 -12.11 -8.39 6.62
C ALA A 128 -10.67 -8.40 6.07
N LYS A 129 -9.75 -9.13 6.73
CA LYS A 129 -8.33 -9.24 6.33
C LYS A 129 -8.15 -9.70 4.88
N SER A 130 -8.94 -10.69 4.45
CA SER A 130 -8.85 -11.24 3.10
C SER A 130 -9.23 -10.21 2.05
N MET A 131 -10.25 -9.38 2.32
CA MET A 131 -10.62 -8.27 1.43
C MET A 131 -9.50 -7.24 1.36
N TYR A 132 -8.91 -6.85 2.49
CA TYR A 132 -7.78 -5.93 2.50
C TYR A 132 -6.58 -6.49 1.72
N ALA A 133 -6.23 -7.77 1.94
CA ALA A 133 -5.16 -8.43 1.18
C ALA A 133 -5.45 -8.45 -0.32
N SER A 134 -6.71 -8.70 -0.71
CA SER A 134 -7.14 -8.68 -2.11
C SER A 134 -7.02 -7.29 -2.75
N CYS A 135 -7.35 -6.22 -2.01
CA CYS A 135 -7.14 -4.85 -2.47
C CYS A 135 -5.67 -4.56 -2.74
N ILE A 136 -4.79 -4.93 -1.81
CA ILE A 136 -3.34 -4.77 -1.95
C ILE A 136 -2.81 -5.55 -3.15
N GLN A 137 -3.19 -6.81 -3.30
CA GLN A 137 -2.79 -7.67 -4.42
C GLN A 137 -3.25 -7.09 -5.76
N SER A 138 -4.52 -6.68 -5.83
CA SER A 138 -5.10 -6.10 -7.04
C SER A 138 -4.37 -4.82 -7.45
N TYR A 139 -4.07 -3.94 -6.51
CA TYR A 139 -3.34 -2.71 -6.79
C TYR A 139 -1.92 -2.98 -7.30
N PHE A 140 -1.18 -3.86 -6.64
CA PHE A 140 0.16 -4.24 -7.09
C PHE A 140 0.17 -4.95 -8.44
N HIS A 141 -0.89 -5.65 -8.78
CA HIS A 141 -0.98 -6.34 -10.08
C HIS A 141 -1.32 -5.39 -11.22
N ASN A 142 -2.24 -4.46 -10.99
CA ASN A 142 -2.83 -3.66 -12.07
C ASN A 142 -2.25 -2.25 -12.19
N VAL A 143 -1.70 -1.70 -11.11
CA VAL A 143 -1.26 -0.29 -11.06
C VAL A 143 0.23 -0.15 -10.78
N ASP A 144 0.77 -0.90 -9.83
CA ASP A 144 2.17 -0.83 -9.46
C ASP A 144 3.02 -1.71 -10.38
N THR A 145 3.55 -1.12 -11.43
CA THR A 145 4.38 -1.81 -12.43
C THR A 145 5.73 -2.31 -11.90
N THR A 146 6.08 -2.00 -10.65
CA THR A 146 7.33 -2.46 -10.03
C THR A 146 7.26 -3.89 -9.53
N THR A 147 6.04 -4.45 -9.41
CA THR A 147 5.79 -5.79 -8.87
C THR A 147 5.36 -6.74 -9.98
N THR A 148 6.22 -7.66 -10.37
CA THR A 148 5.97 -8.59 -11.48
C THR A 148 5.44 -9.96 -11.03
N HIS A 149 5.69 -10.35 -9.78
CA HIS A 149 5.28 -11.64 -9.23
C HIS A 149 4.63 -11.49 -7.87
N GLN A 150 3.49 -12.14 -7.70
CA GLN A 150 2.78 -12.21 -6.43
C GLN A 150 2.56 -13.68 -6.06
N VAL A 151 2.86 -14.02 -4.81
CA VAL A 151 2.70 -15.37 -4.28
C VAL A 151 1.83 -15.31 -3.04
N VAL A 152 0.76 -16.10 -3.03
CA VAL A 152 -0.08 -16.32 -1.86
C VAL A 152 0.25 -17.68 -1.29
N THR A 153 0.68 -17.72 -0.05
CA THR A 153 0.99 -18.95 0.69
C THR A 153 0.04 -19.14 1.84
N ALA A 154 -0.45 -20.36 2.00
CA ALA A 154 -1.29 -20.75 3.10
C ALA A 154 -1.02 -22.23 3.45
N PRO A 155 -1.36 -22.69 4.67
CA PRO A 155 -1.16 -24.10 5.07
C PRO A 155 -1.91 -25.09 4.18
N THR A 156 -3.02 -24.68 3.54
CA THR A 156 -3.80 -25.54 2.63
C THR A 156 -4.20 -24.76 1.36
N MET A 157 -4.39 -25.49 0.26
CA MET A 157 -4.91 -24.92 -1.00
C MET A 157 -6.25 -24.21 -0.80
N LYS A 158 -7.14 -24.76 0.02
CA LYS A 158 -8.44 -24.14 0.31
C LYS A 158 -8.28 -22.75 0.96
N GLN A 159 -7.37 -22.61 1.92
CA GLN A 159 -7.11 -21.31 2.55
C GLN A 159 -6.46 -20.32 1.60
N SER A 160 -5.60 -20.78 0.71
CA SER A 160 -5.03 -19.95 -0.36
C SER A 160 -6.13 -19.45 -1.29
N ASP A 161 -7.04 -20.34 -1.71
CA ASP A 161 -8.18 -20.00 -2.56
C ASP A 161 -9.17 -19.04 -1.87
N GLU A 162 -9.44 -19.23 -0.59
CA GLU A 162 -10.26 -18.29 0.20
C GLU A 162 -9.66 -16.88 0.25
N THR A 163 -8.34 -16.77 0.29
CA THR A 163 -7.64 -15.47 0.22
C THR A 163 -7.70 -14.87 -1.18
N MET A 164 -7.63 -15.68 -2.22
CA MET A 164 -7.65 -15.23 -3.62
C MET A 164 -9.07 -14.99 -4.16
N SER A 165 -10.10 -15.58 -3.55
CA SER A 165 -11.47 -15.49 -4.03
C SER A 165 -12.00 -14.05 -4.13
N PRO A 166 -11.84 -13.17 -3.13
CA PRO A 166 -12.26 -11.78 -3.24
C PRO A 166 -11.56 -11.03 -4.39
N TYR A 167 -10.26 -11.31 -4.60
CA TYR A 167 -9.50 -10.73 -5.70
C TYR A 167 -10.02 -11.16 -7.07
N ARG A 168 -10.25 -12.47 -7.27
CA ARG A 168 -10.83 -12.98 -8.52
C ARG A 168 -12.23 -12.39 -8.78
N THR A 169 -13.07 -12.33 -7.74
CA THR A 169 -14.41 -11.74 -7.85
C THR A 169 -14.35 -10.27 -8.20
N ALA A 170 -13.46 -9.51 -7.56
CA ALA A 170 -13.28 -8.10 -7.83
C ALA A 170 -12.88 -7.87 -9.31
N ILE A 171 -11.91 -8.63 -9.83
CA ILE A 171 -11.50 -8.53 -11.24
C ILE A 171 -12.65 -8.92 -12.18
N THR A 172 -13.32 -10.06 -11.93
CA THR A 172 -14.37 -10.56 -12.81
C THR A 172 -15.58 -9.60 -12.90
N ARG A 173 -15.83 -8.85 -11.84
CA ARG A 173 -16.96 -7.91 -11.74
C ARG A 173 -16.56 -6.45 -11.92
N ALA A 174 -15.28 -6.17 -12.06
CA ALA A 174 -14.80 -4.82 -12.22
C ALA A 174 -15.38 -4.19 -13.49
N SER A 175 -16.00 -3.03 -13.34
CA SER A 175 -16.59 -2.25 -14.41
C SER A 175 -15.83 -0.97 -14.72
N GLY A 176 -14.76 -0.73 -13.98
CA GLY A 176 -13.94 0.45 -14.12
C GLY A 176 -13.13 0.49 -15.42
N PRO A 177 -12.59 1.66 -15.80
CA PRO A 177 -11.89 1.84 -17.07
C PRO A 177 -10.64 0.96 -17.22
N LEU A 178 -9.99 0.54 -16.12
CA LEU A 178 -8.82 -0.34 -16.15
C LEU A 178 -9.16 -1.78 -16.58
N PHE A 179 -10.40 -2.19 -16.51
CA PHE A 179 -10.85 -3.55 -16.82
C PHE A 179 -11.76 -3.62 -18.07
N LYS A 180 -11.88 -2.50 -18.78
CA LYS A 180 -12.57 -2.49 -20.10
C LYS A 180 -11.55 -2.87 -21.17
N PHE A 181 -11.54 -4.17 -21.50
CA PHE A 181 -10.83 -4.72 -22.66
C PHE A 181 -11.80 -4.87 -23.83
#